data_e794e7b40d5a51e5d7eed076aa0ce6d4
#
_entry.id   e794e7b40d5a51e5d7eed076aa0ce6d4
#
_cell.length_a   1.000
_cell.length_b   1.000
_cell.length_c   1.000
_cell.angle_alpha   90.00
_cell.angle_beta   90.00
_cell.angle_gamma   90.00
#
_symmetry.space_group_name_H-M   'P 1'
#
loop_
_entity.id
_entity.type
_entity.pdbx_description
1 polymer ?
#
loop_
_entity_poly.entity_id
_entity_poly.type
_entity_poly.pdbx_seq_one_letter_code
_entity_poly.pdbx_strand_id
1 'polypeptide(L)'
;VYDLPASAGTGQFLDGYSYTNMEFPEYAVPPSSTFGVRIAGDSMEPEYFDDDIVFVRQQPTLENGDIGIFVLNGEGYLKQFEIMDDGYSLVSLNSKYPDIHITEGCAIRIVGKVLGKWSDA
;
A
#
# COMPACT_ATOMS: atom_id res chain seq x y z
N VAL A 1 -3.20 12.62 3.60
CA VAL A 1 -3.51 11.55 2.62
C VAL A 1 -2.70 11.77 1.36
N TYR A 2 -1.94 10.78 1.00
CA TYR A 2 -1.20 10.75 -0.27
C TYR A 2 -2.01 10.03 -1.32
N ASP A 3 -1.85 10.40 -2.58
CA ASP A 3 -2.48 9.70 -3.68
C ASP A 3 -1.54 8.63 -4.22
N LEU A 4 -2.05 7.41 -4.35
CA LEU A 4 -1.32 6.30 -4.91
C LEU A 4 -1.88 5.98 -6.29
N PRO A 5 -1.20 6.37 -7.38
CA PRO A 5 -1.70 6.07 -8.71
C PRO A 5 -1.66 4.57 -8.98
N ALA A 6 -2.61 4.11 -9.80
CA ALA A 6 -2.77 2.69 -10.07
C ALA A 6 -1.58 2.08 -10.80
N SER A 7 -0.86 2.86 -11.60
CA SER A 7 0.08 2.30 -12.56
C SER A 7 1.47 2.92 -12.53
N ALA A 8 1.67 4.06 -11.94
CA ALA A 8 2.97 4.69 -12.04
C ALA A 8 3.18 5.70 -10.93
N GLY A 9 4.05 5.37 -10.03
CA GLY A 9 4.58 6.32 -9.11
C GLY A 9 5.85 6.94 -9.65
N THR A 10 6.34 7.95 -8.99
CA THR A 10 7.59 8.59 -9.36
C THR A 10 8.74 8.15 -8.49
N GLY A 11 8.54 7.22 -7.59
CA GLY A 11 9.54 6.72 -6.68
C GLY A 11 9.80 7.56 -5.45
N GLN A 12 9.17 8.68 -5.35
CA GLN A 12 9.38 9.62 -4.26
C GLN A 12 8.20 9.60 -3.31
N PHE A 13 7.75 8.40 -2.92
CA PHE A 13 6.45 8.21 -2.30
C PHE A 13 6.27 9.02 -1.05
N LEU A 14 6.99 9.44 -0.29
CA LEU A 14 6.76 10.34 0.83
C LEU A 14 7.38 11.71 0.60
N ASP A 15 8.26 11.81 -0.39
CA ASP A 15 8.97 13.02 -0.73
C ASP A 15 8.53 13.50 -2.09
N GLY A 16 7.93 14.64 -2.21
CA GLY A 16 7.53 15.20 -3.48
C GLY A 16 6.18 14.78 -4.02
N TYR A 17 5.50 13.84 -3.37
CA TYR A 17 4.12 13.52 -3.72
C TYR A 17 3.18 14.55 -3.14
N SER A 18 2.15 14.84 -3.90
CA SER A 18 1.06 15.67 -3.41
C SER A 18 0.30 14.96 -2.31
N TYR A 19 -0.08 15.68 -1.29
CA TYR A 19 -0.95 15.15 -0.25
C TYR A 19 -1.99 16.20 0.12
N THR A 20 -3.09 15.73 0.69
CA THR A 20 -4.19 16.57 1.16
C THR A 20 -4.43 16.24 2.63
N ASN A 21 -4.61 17.27 3.44
CA ASN A 21 -5.05 17.08 4.81
C ASN A 21 -6.54 16.79 4.81
N MET A 22 -6.91 15.70 5.45
CA MET A 22 -8.32 15.30 5.58
C MET A 22 -8.62 15.00 7.04
N GLU A 23 -9.85 15.32 7.43
CA GLU A 23 -10.32 15.01 8.77
C GLU A 23 -11.17 13.76 8.73
N PHE A 24 -10.94 12.89 9.72
CA PHE A 24 -11.71 11.67 9.89
C PHE A 24 -12.23 11.62 11.33
N PRO A 25 -13.37 10.96 11.58
CA PRO A 25 -13.75 10.69 12.95
C PRO A 25 -12.64 9.96 13.69
N GLU A 26 -12.42 10.31 14.94
CA GLU A 26 -11.32 9.73 15.72
C GLU A 26 -11.39 8.20 15.74
N TYR A 27 -12.60 7.64 15.83
CA TYR A 27 -12.78 6.19 15.85
C TYR A 27 -12.39 5.50 14.55
N ALA A 28 -12.33 6.23 13.43
CA ALA A 28 -12.04 5.65 12.12
C ALA A 28 -10.54 5.49 11.88
N VAL A 29 -9.70 6.22 12.62
CA VAL A 29 -8.25 6.21 12.42
C VAL A 29 -7.61 5.29 13.45
N PRO A 30 -7.02 4.17 13.01
CA PRO A 30 -6.35 3.27 13.94
C PRO A 30 -5.23 3.98 14.71
N PRO A 31 -5.04 3.65 15.98
CA PRO A 31 -3.87 4.15 16.73
C PRO A 31 -2.58 3.82 16.01
N SER A 32 -1.60 4.68 16.11
CA SER A 32 -0.29 4.53 15.47
C SER A 32 -0.27 4.75 13.96
N SER A 33 -1.37 5.21 13.38
CA SER A 33 -1.38 5.60 11.96
C SER A 33 -0.46 6.82 11.75
N THR A 34 0.40 6.73 10.73
CA THR A 34 1.33 7.79 10.39
C THR A 34 0.74 8.71 9.33
N PHE A 35 0.06 8.13 8.33
CA PHE A 35 -0.55 8.87 7.24
C PHE A 35 -1.61 8.02 6.56
N GLY A 36 -2.38 8.64 5.67
CA GLY A 36 -3.35 7.97 4.84
C GLY A 36 -2.90 7.93 3.39
N VAL A 37 -3.36 6.94 2.65
CA VAL A 37 -3.09 6.79 1.22
C VAL A 37 -4.41 6.51 0.50
N ARG A 38 -4.72 7.32 -0.50
CA ARG A 38 -5.86 7.06 -1.39
C ARG A 38 -5.40 6.08 -2.46
N ILE A 39 -6.11 4.99 -2.61
CA ILE A 39 -5.73 3.97 -3.59
C ILE A 39 -6.49 4.14 -4.90
N ALA A 40 -5.91 3.62 -5.98
CA ALA A 40 -6.51 3.62 -7.29
C ALA A 40 -6.44 2.23 -7.90
N GLY A 41 -7.47 1.89 -8.69
CA GLY A 41 -7.53 0.60 -9.36
C GLY A 41 -8.24 -0.47 -8.55
N ASP A 42 -8.24 -1.68 -9.09
CA ASP A 42 -9.07 -2.78 -8.57
C ASP A 42 -8.26 -4.02 -8.17
N SER A 43 -6.93 -3.91 -8.07
CA SER A 43 -6.09 -5.09 -7.82
C SER A 43 -6.28 -5.68 -6.43
N MET A 44 -6.84 -4.94 -5.50
CA MET A 44 -7.05 -5.41 -4.13
C MET A 44 -8.52 -5.64 -3.79
N GLU A 45 -9.39 -5.68 -4.79
CA GLU A 45 -10.78 -6.08 -4.57
C GLU A 45 -10.83 -7.58 -4.25
N PRO A 46 -11.77 -8.02 -3.43
CA PRO A 46 -12.92 -7.27 -2.89
C PRO A 46 -12.68 -6.58 -1.54
N GLU A 47 -11.46 -6.55 -1.07
CA GLU A 47 -11.16 -5.98 0.24
C GLU A 47 -10.96 -4.47 0.20
N TYR A 48 -10.30 -3.97 -0.86
CA TYR A 48 -10.02 -2.55 -1.06
C TYR A 48 -10.49 -2.16 -2.46
N PHE A 49 -11.17 -1.02 -2.52
CA PHE A 49 -11.75 -0.53 -3.78
C PHE A 49 -11.09 0.78 -4.20
N ASP A 50 -11.21 1.08 -5.50
CA ASP A 50 -10.76 2.36 -6.03
C ASP A 50 -11.31 3.51 -5.18
N ASP A 51 -10.46 4.48 -4.88
CA ASP A 51 -10.76 5.68 -4.10
C ASP A 51 -10.86 5.45 -2.59
N ASP A 52 -10.71 4.24 -2.09
CA ASP A 52 -10.60 3.99 -0.65
C ASP A 52 -9.34 4.66 -0.11
N ILE A 53 -9.40 5.06 1.16
CA ILE A 53 -8.25 5.58 1.87
C ILE A 53 -7.80 4.53 2.88
N VAL A 54 -6.53 4.14 2.83
CA VAL A 54 -5.96 3.22 3.81
C VAL A 54 -5.12 4.01 4.80
N PHE A 55 -5.16 3.59 6.07
CA PHE A 55 -4.36 4.18 7.13
C PHE A 55 -3.10 3.35 7.31
N VAL A 56 -1.96 4.00 7.26
CA VAL A 56 -0.66 3.34 7.19
C VAL A 56 0.20 3.76 8.38
N ARG A 57 0.83 2.77 9.00
CA ARG A 57 1.92 3.01 9.94
C ARG A 57 3.23 2.84 9.19
N GLN A 58 4.03 3.89 9.13
CA GLN A 58 5.33 3.84 8.48
C GLN A 58 6.25 2.89 9.23
N GLN A 59 6.74 1.86 8.54
CA GLN A 59 7.68 0.90 9.10
C GLN A 59 8.41 0.19 7.96
N PRO A 60 9.67 -0.22 8.18
CA PRO A 60 10.48 -0.80 7.10
C PRO A 60 10.28 -2.29 6.90
N THR A 61 9.56 -2.97 7.78
CA THR A 61 9.37 -4.42 7.73
C THR A 61 7.90 -4.79 7.87
N LEU A 62 7.55 -5.96 7.33
CA LEU A 62 6.21 -6.52 7.42
C LEU A 62 6.30 -8.00 7.80
N GLU A 63 5.20 -8.53 8.33
CA GLU A 63 5.06 -9.95 8.58
C GLU A 63 4.29 -10.62 7.45
N ASN A 64 4.46 -11.92 7.33
CA ASN A 64 3.75 -12.70 6.31
C ASN A 64 2.23 -12.50 6.42
N GLY A 65 1.60 -12.14 5.31
CA GLY A 65 0.16 -11.89 5.26
C GLY A 65 -0.24 -10.44 5.49
N ASP A 66 0.68 -9.58 5.92
CA ASP A 66 0.35 -8.16 6.11
C ASP A 66 0.01 -7.48 4.79
N ILE A 67 -0.91 -6.53 4.87
CA ILE A 67 -1.17 -5.62 3.76
C ILE A 67 -0.27 -4.40 3.95
N GLY A 68 0.42 -4.03 2.90
CA GLY A 68 1.39 -2.94 2.97
C GLY A 68 1.42 -2.06 1.73
N ILE A 69 2.14 -0.96 1.88
CA ILE A 69 2.45 -0.04 0.80
C ILE A 69 3.92 -0.24 0.44
N PHE A 70 4.16 -0.40 -0.86
CA PHE A 70 5.49 -0.69 -1.41
C PHE A 70 5.81 0.29 -2.53
N VAL A 71 7.08 0.60 -2.68
CA VAL A 71 7.58 1.29 -3.87
C VAL A 71 8.55 0.35 -4.57
N LEU A 72 8.24 0.01 -5.81
CA LEU A 72 9.03 -0.90 -6.65
C LEU A 72 9.35 -0.18 -7.96
N ASN A 73 10.63 0.00 -8.23
CA ASN A 73 11.09 0.70 -9.44
C ASN A 73 10.41 2.06 -9.64
N GLY A 74 10.20 2.78 -8.54
CA GLY A 74 9.60 4.09 -8.59
C GLY A 74 8.08 4.10 -8.62
N GLU A 75 7.42 2.96 -8.61
CA GLU A 75 5.96 2.86 -8.62
C GLU A 75 5.43 2.39 -7.28
N GLY A 76 4.31 2.98 -6.85
CA GLY A 76 3.68 2.63 -5.57
C GLY A 76 2.64 1.54 -5.72
N TYR A 77 2.61 0.61 -4.76
CA TYR A 77 1.67 -0.51 -4.76
C TYR A 77 1.06 -0.73 -3.39
N LEU A 78 -0.22 -1.11 -3.39
CA LEU A 78 -0.91 -1.69 -2.24
C LEU A 78 -1.03 -3.18 -2.51
N LYS A 79 -0.39 -4.02 -1.71
CA LYS A 79 -0.36 -5.47 -1.91
C LYS A 79 -0.30 -6.20 -0.59
N GLN A 80 -0.55 -7.50 -0.63
CA GLN A 80 -0.34 -8.39 0.48
C GLN A 80 1.08 -8.95 0.42
N PHE A 81 1.78 -8.91 1.54
CA PHE A 81 3.15 -9.38 1.67
C PHE A 81 3.15 -10.89 1.95
N GLU A 82 3.86 -11.66 1.13
CA GLU A 82 3.96 -13.11 1.30
C GLU A 82 5.41 -13.54 1.26
N ILE A 83 5.87 -14.17 2.33
CA ILE A 83 7.26 -14.64 2.44
C ILE A 83 7.41 -15.95 1.67
N MET A 84 8.45 -16.01 0.83
CA MET A 84 8.79 -17.17 0.01
C MET A 84 10.18 -17.67 0.41
N ASP A 85 10.59 -18.85 -0.08
CA ASP A 85 11.89 -19.45 0.24
C ASP A 85 13.08 -18.59 -0.23
N ASP A 86 12.94 -17.93 -1.38
CA ASP A 86 14.01 -17.18 -2.02
C ASP A 86 13.75 -15.67 -2.08
N GLY A 87 12.83 -15.17 -1.26
CA GLY A 87 12.47 -13.77 -1.23
C GLY A 87 11.05 -13.60 -0.74
N TYR A 88 10.29 -12.74 -1.40
CA TYR A 88 8.88 -12.57 -1.08
C TYR A 88 8.10 -12.14 -2.31
N SER A 89 6.79 -12.26 -2.22
CA SER A 89 5.87 -11.86 -3.29
C SER A 89 4.96 -10.74 -2.79
N LEU A 90 4.60 -9.87 -3.72
CA LEU A 90 3.55 -8.87 -3.54
C LEU A 90 2.31 -9.43 -4.22
N VAL A 91 1.31 -9.77 -3.42
CA VAL A 91 0.13 -10.50 -3.88
C VAL A 91 -1.06 -9.55 -4.01
N SER A 92 -1.70 -9.59 -5.18
CA SER A 92 -2.97 -8.89 -5.38
C SER A 92 -4.10 -9.78 -4.87
N LEU A 93 -5.04 -9.20 -4.12
CA LEU A 93 -6.19 -9.96 -3.65
C LEU A 93 -7.16 -10.30 -4.78
N ASN A 94 -7.16 -9.49 -5.84
CA ASN A 94 -7.91 -9.77 -7.04
C ASN A 94 -7.11 -10.74 -7.92
N SER A 95 -7.62 -11.94 -8.09
CA SER A 95 -6.90 -13.03 -8.74
C SER A 95 -6.61 -12.82 -10.23
N LYS A 96 -7.21 -11.84 -10.86
CA LYS A 96 -6.89 -11.54 -12.26
C LYS A 96 -5.53 -10.86 -12.43
N TYR A 97 -4.92 -10.41 -11.34
CA TYR A 97 -3.58 -9.81 -11.36
C TYR A 97 -2.54 -10.81 -10.88
N PRO A 98 -1.43 -10.98 -11.60
CA PRO A 98 -0.39 -11.91 -11.17
C PRO A 98 0.39 -11.37 -9.97
N ASP A 99 0.97 -12.27 -9.19
CA ASP A 99 1.86 -11.92 -8.11
C ASP A 99 3.14 -11.29 -8.67
N ILE A 100 3.72 -10.37 -7.89
CA ILE A 100 5.02 -9.79 -8.22
C ILE A 100 6.05 -10.44 -7.30
N HIS A 101 6.90 -11.30 -7.87
CA HIS A 101 7.91 -11.99 -7.10
C HIS A 101 9.16 -11.13 -6.97
N ILE A 102 9.64 -10.95 -5.74
CA ILE A 102 10.78 -10.10 -5.42
C ILE A 102 11.95 -10.98 -4.98
N THR A 103 13.06 -10.86 -5.69
CA THR A 103 14.31 -11.53 -5.35
C THR A 103 15.39 -10.49 -5.10
N GLU A 104 16.60 -10.93 -4.75
CA GLU A 104 17.73 -10.02 -4.57
C GLU A 104 17.97 -9.21 -5.85
N GLY A 105 18.32 -7.95 -5.68
CA GLY A 105 18.61 -7.04 -6.79
C GLY A 105 17.42 -6.22 -7.26
N CYS A 106 16.22 -6.48 -6.76
CA CYS A 106 15.07 -5.64 -7.06
C CYS A 106 15.13 -4.36 -6.24
N ALA A 107 14.86 -3.23 -6.88
CA ALA A 107 14.81 -1.92 -6.19
C ALA A 107 13.43 -1.76 -5.56
N ILE A 108 13.28 -2.26 -4.34
CA ILE A 108 12.02 -2.22 -3.63
C ILE A 108 12.20 -1.61 -2.24
N ARG A 109 11.17 -0.86 -1.81
CA ARG A 109 11.11 -0.31 -0.46
C ARG A 109 9.74 -0.61 0.14
N ILE A 110 9.73 -1.10 1.37
CA ILE A 110 8.51 -1.21 2.15
C ILE A 110 8.27 0.15 2.81
N VAL A 111 7.14 0.75 2.52
CA VAL A 111 6.78 2.06 3.10
C VAL A 111 6.11 1.87 4.45
N GLY A 112 5.19 0.94 4.57
CA GLY A 112 4.51 0.73 5.83
C GLY A 112 3.42 -0.33 5.78
N LYS A 113 2.83 -0.55 6.96
CA LYS A 113 1.76 -1.52 7.16
C LYS A 113 0.41 -0.83 7.15
N VAL A 114 -0.54 -1.40 6.43
CA VAL A 114 -1.92 -0.92 6.43
C VAL A 114 -2.62 -1.42 7.69
N LEU A 115 -3.19 -0.49 8.45
CA LEU A 115 -3.87 -0.76 9.72
C LEU A 115 -5.39 -0.77 9.59
N GLY A 116 -5.92 -0.09 8.60
CA GLY A 116 -7.36 0.01 8.39
C GLY A 116 -7.66 0.84 7.16
N LYS A 117 -8.94 1.06 6.91
CA LYS A 117 -9.37 1.82 5.73
C LYS A 117 -10.60 2.66 6.02
N TRP A 118 -10.81 3.64 5.17
CA TRP A 118 -12.00 4.48 5.11
C TRP A 118 -12.56 4.44 3.70
N SER A 119 -13.83 4.08 3.57
CA SER A 119 -14.54 4.05 2.28
C SER A 119 -15.69 5.03 2.33
N ASP A 120 -15.84 5.82 1.28
CA ASP A 120 -16.92 6.81 1.15
C ASP A 120 -18.21 6.22 0.57
N ALA A 121 -18.31 4.95 0.50
CA ALA A 121 -19.46 4.28 -0.12
C ALA A 121 -20.73 4.40 0.70
#